data_09093a4ff1cf0d0d9afaf406a4ddb946
#
_entry.id   09093a4ff1cf0d0d9afaf406a4ddb946
#
_cell.length_a   1.000
_cell.length_b   1.000
_cell.length_c   1.000
_cell.angle_alpha   90.00
_cell.angle_beta   90.00
_cell.angle_gamma   90.00
#
_symmetry.space_group_name_H-M   'P 1'
#
loop_
_entity.id
_entity.type
_entity.pdbx_description
1 polymer ?
#
loop_
_entity_poly.entity_id
_entity_poly.type
_entity_poly.pdbx_seq_one_letter_code
_entity_poly.pdbx_strand_id
1 'polypeptide(L)'
;MPLSPAASKHEPSDQQRQEEVQQQCATNGNQGDSDSSREDAVYDTIRGAGEKPPTGPMEEPQGNTVVIRIGIPDLQQTKCMKFNVEAPIWSSKQRILCTLNQSLKDVLNYGLFQPAYNGKAGKFLDEERLLKEYPLPAVTPVPYLEFRYKRRVYTQSHLEDKQLAKLHTKANLKKFMEYVQQRNIDKVVKFLEKGLDPNFHDPDTGECPLTMAAQLEGCAELIKVLKNGGAHLDFRTRDGITALHKAVRTKNHTALITLLDLGASPDYKDSRGLSPLYHSSMVGGDPYCCELLLHDHAQVGCMDENGWQEIHQACRHGHVQHLEHLLFYGADMSAQNASGNTALHVCALYNQDSCARVLLFRGANKEIKNYNSQTAFQVWQLSLGTSIWLK
;
A
#
# COMPACT_ATOMS: atom_id res chain seq x y z
N MET A 1 53.88 -48.07 -0.57
CA MET A 1 52.60 -47.71 -1.16
C MET A 1 51.86 -46.83 -0.16
N PRO A 2 51.65 -45.55 -0.42
CA PRO A 2 50.90 -44.64 0.47
C PRO A 2 49.42 -44.60 0.05
N LEU A 3 48.56 -44.59 1.08
CA LEU A 3 47.12 -44.47 0.97
C LEU A 3 46.71 -43.05 0.58
N SER A 4 45.82 -42.92 -0.38
CA SER A 4 45.21 -41.63 -0.82
C SER A 4 44.25 -41.10 0.26
N PRO A 5 44.18 -39.79 0.48
CA PRO A 5 43.21 -39.21 1.36
C PRO A 5 41.83 -39.06 0.72
N ALA A 6 40.81 -39.33 1.52
CA ALA A 6 39.41 -39.20 1.15
C ALA A 6 39.01 -37.77 0.89
N ALA A 7 38.24 -37.56 -0.17
CA ALA A 7 37.65 -36.30 -0.55
C ALA A 7 36.64 -35.81 0.50
N SER A 8 36.89 -34.66 1.09
CA SER A 8 35.93 -33.92 1.91
C SER A 8 34.83 -33.31 1.03
N LYS A 9 33.60 -33.73 1.26
CA LYS A 9 32.41 -33.07 0.69
C LYS A 9 32.23 -31.70 1.37
N HIS A 10 32.42 -30.65 0.62
CA HIS A 10 32.01 -29.31 1.03
C HIS A 10 30.48 -29.24 1.06
N GLU A 11 29.91 -28.95 2.21
CA GLU A 11 28.52 -28.54 2.33
C GLU A 11 28.40 -27.07 1.86
N PRO A 12 27.37 -26.71 1.07
CA PRO A 12 27.17 -25.34 0.62
C PRO A 12 26.73 -24.45 1.79
N SER A 13 27.24 -23.23 1.81
CA SER A 13 26.94 -22.23 2.84
C SER A 13 25.46 -21.79 2.80
N ASP A 14 24.95 -21.34 3.96
CA ASP A 14 23.55 -20.90 4.11
C ASP A 14 23.13 -19.81 3.11
N GLN A 15 24.06 -19.00 2.59
CA GLN A 15 23.81 -18.05 1.52
C GLN A 15 23.47 -18.72 0.18
N GLN A 16 24.13 -19.81 -0.17
CA GLN A 16 23.84 -20.51 -1.41
C GLN A 16 22.49 -21.23 -1.38
N ARG A 17 22.05 -21.71 -0.22
CA ARG A 17 20.70 -22.27 -0.06
C ARG A 17 19.60 -21.21 -0.15
N GLN A 18 19.85 -19.98 0.29
CA GLN A 18 18.91 -18.89 0.15
C GLN A 18 18.77 -18.41 -1.30
N GLU A 19 19.85 -18.45 -2.08
CA GLU A 19 19.83 -18.10 -3.50
C GLU A 19 19.13 -19.18 -4.37
N GLU A 20 19.29 -20.46 -4.06
CA GLU A 20 18.60 -21.54 -4.78
C GLU A 20 17.07 -21.53 -4.53
N VAL A 21 16.62 -21.19 -3.33
CA VAL A 21 15.19 -21.04 -3.03
C VAL A 21 14.61 -19.79 -3.70
N GLN A 22 15.40 -18.73 -3.85
CA GLN A 22 15.00 -17.53 -4.61
C GLN A 22 14.98 -17.77 -6.12
N GLN A 23 15.87 -18.60 -6.66
CA GLN A 23 15.90 -18.94 -8.08
C GLN A 23 14.75 -19.85 -8.51
N GLN A 24 14.23 -20.73 -7.66
CA GLN A 24 13.06 -21.54 -7.98
C GLN A 24 11.74 -20.76 -8.03
N CYS A 25 11.67 -19.59 -7.42
CA CYS A 25 10.54 -18.65 -7.58
C CYS A 25 10.69 -17.68 -8.77
N ALA A 26 11.84 -17.64 -9.43
CA ALA A 26 12.17 -16.64 -10.45
C ALA A 26 12.15 -17.14 -11.91
N THR A 27 11.87 -18.43 -12.14
CA THR A 27 11.83 -18.99 -13.49
C THR A 27 10.43 -19.07 -14.09
N ASN A 28 9.71 -17.96 -14.15
CA ASN A 28 8.68 -17.72 -15.15
C ASN A 28 8.49 -16.21 -15.31
N GLY A 29 9.28 -15.59 -16.15
CA GLY A 29 9.13 -14.18 -16.44
C GLY A 29 10.16 -13.76 -17.48
N ASN A 30 9.76 -13.86 -18.73
CA ASN A 30 10.58 -13.49 -19.89
C ASN A 30 10.83 -11.99 -19.92
N GLN A 31 12.04 -11.60 -20.24
CA GLN A 31 12.50 -10.23 -20.47
C GLN A 31 11.81 -9.58 -21.66
N GLY A 32 11.48 -8.32 -21.53
CA GLY A 32 11.05 -7.47 -22.65
C GLY A 32 10.46 -6.16 -22.14
N ASP A 33 11.28 -5.15 -22.17
CA ASP A 33 11.07 -3.82 -21.62
C ASP A 33 10.12 -2.93 -22.38
N SER A 34 9.24 -2.25 -21.65
CA SER A 34 8.91 -0.84 -21.86
C SER A 34 8.17 -0.32 -20.61
N ASP A 35 8.37 0.94 -20.24
CA ASP A 35 7.71 1.62 -19.12
C ASP A 35 6.18 1.47 -19.16
N SER A 36 5.60 1.25 -20.35
CA SER A 36 4.18 0.97 -20.57
C SER A 36 3.74 -0.37 -19.96
N SER A 37 4.59 -1.41 -19.97
CA SER A 37 4.23 -2.73 -19.46
C SER A 37 4.11 -2.80 -17.92
N ARG A 38 4.81 -1.90 -17.20
CA ARG A 38 4.69 -1.80 -15.74
C ARG A 38 3.41 -1.08 -15.31
N GLU A 39 3.01 -0.05 -16.05
CA GLU A 39 1.75 0.67 -15.82
C GLU A 39 0.54 -0.23 -16.13
N ASP A 40 0.63 -1.03 -17.21
CA ASP A 40 -0.40 -2.01 -17.57
C ASP A 40 -0.52 -3.13 -16.52
N ALA A 41 0.61 -3.62 -15.97
CA ALA A 41 0.62 -4.61 -14.89
C ALA A 41 -0.04 -4.09 -13.60
N VAL A 42 0.17 -2.80 -13.26
CA VAL A 42 -0.51 -2.16 -12.13
C VAL A 42 -2.02 -2.03 -12.40
N TYR A 43 -2.40 -1.68 -13.63
CA TYR A 43 -3.79 -1.59 -14.03
C TYR A 43 -4.48 -2.96 -13.98
N ASP A 44 -3.84 -4.01 -14.47
CA ASP A 44 -4.34 -5.38 -14.43
C ASP A 44 -4.41 -5.93 -13.00
N THR A 45 -3.46 -5.59 -12.14
CA THR A 45 -3.48 -5.96 -10.71
C THR A 45 -4.67 -5.31 -9.99
N ILE A 46 -4.94 -4.03 -10.25
CA ILE A 46 -6.11 -3.34 -9.69
C ILE A 46 -7.41 -3.95 -10.24
N ARG A 47 -7.43 -4.29 -11.52
CA ARG A 47 -8.57 -4.93 -12.16
C ARG A 47 -8.81 -6.34 -11.62
N GLY A 48 -7.75 -7.14 -11.45
CA GLY A 48 -7.81 -8.51 -10.92
C GLY A 48 -8.15 -8.57 -9.43
N ALA A 49 -7.74 -7.60 -8.62
CA ALA A 49 -8.07 -7.52 -7.20
C ALA A 49 -9.59 -7.24 -6.95
N GLY A 50 -10.29 -6.71 -7.97
CA GLY A 50 -11.74 -6.49 -7.93
C GLY A 50 -12.58 -7.71 -8.31
N GLU A 51 -11.98 -8.75 -8.89
CA GLU A 51 -12.70 -9.90 -9.44
C GLU A 51 -12.21 -11.23 -8.87
N LYS A 52 -12.65 -11.58 -7.64
CA LYS A 52 -13.09 -12.95 -7.43
C LYS A 52 -14.57 -13.00 -7.83
N PRO A 53 -14.96 -13.75 -8.88
CA PRO A 53 -16.37 -13.89 -9.16
C PRO A 53 -17.03 -14.57 -7.97
N PRO A 54 -18.10 -14.01 -7.39
CA PRO A 54 -18.90 -14.73 -6.42
C PRO A 54 -19.52 -15.91 -7.17
N THR A 55 -19.22 -17.11 -6.75
CA THR A 55 -19.89 -18.33 -7.18
C THR A 55 -21.32 -18.30 -6.61
N GLY A 56 -22.25 -17.71 -7.35
CA GLY A 56 -23.66 -17.63 -7.02
C GLY A 56 -24.24 -16.24 -7.31
N PRO A 57 -25.52 -16.12 -7.63
CA PRO A 57 -26.19 -14.84 -7.72
C PRO A 57 -26.28 -14.25 -6.31
N MET A 58 -25.31 -13.42 -5.91
CA MET A 58 -25.47 -12.53 -4.77
C MET A 58 -26.45 -11.43 -5.22
N GLU A 59 -27.71 -11.56 -4.81
CA GLU A 59 -28.62 -10.42 -4.72
C GLU A 59 -27.99 -9.42 -3.75
N GLU A 60 -27.42 -8.32 -4.28
CA GLU A 60 -27.01 -7.17 -3.46
C GLU A 60 -28.27 -6.71 -2.68
N PRO A 61 -28.17 -6.51 -1.35
CA PRO A 61 -29.28 -5.98 -0.59
C PRO A 61 -29.72 -4.66 -1.20
N GLN A 62 -30.98 -4.58 -1.63
CA GLN A 62 -31.55 -3.49 -2.46
C GLN A 62 -31.63 -2.13 -1.74
N GLY A 63 -31.08 -1.98 -0.51
CA GLY A 63 -31.23 -0.79 0.32
C GLY A 63 -30.05 0.19 0.33
N ASN A 64 -28.81 -0.24 0.03
CA ASN A 64 -27.61 0.53 0.35
C ASN A 64 -26.84 1.01 -0.92
N THR A 65 -27.53 1.32 -2.00
CA THR A 65 -26.87 1.73 -3.25
C THR A 65 -27.37 3.08 -3.74
N VAL A 66 -26.48 3.86 -4.32
CA VAL A 66 -26.75 5.15 -4.94
C VAL A 66 -26.24 5.16 -6.37
N VAL A 67 -27.01 5.81 -7.27
CA VAL A 67 -26.54 6.08 -8.64
C VAL A 67 -25.88 7.44 -8.66
N ILE A 68 -24.64 7.49 -9.17
CA ILE A 68 -23.86 8.71 -9.28
C ILE A 68 -23.42 8.89 -10.72
N ARG A 69 -23.50 10.12 -11.21
CA ARG A 69 -22.96 10.51 -12.51
C ARG A 69 -21.48 10.89 -12.33
N ILE A 70 -20.58 10.10 -12.93
CA ILE A 70 -19.13 10.28 -12.86
C ILE A 70 -18.64 10.95 -14.13
N GLY A 71 -18.13 12.16 -14.02
CA GLY A 71 -17.38 12.82 -15.09
C GLY A 71 -15.91 12.41 -15.05
N ILE A 72 -15.34 12.12 -16.21
CA ILE A 72 -13.92 11.78 -16.38
C ILE A 72 -13.32 12.80 -17.36
N PRO A 73 -12.85 13.97 -16.86
CA PRO A 73 -12.44 15.07 -17.73
C PRO A 73 -11.32 14.69 -18.71
N ASP A 74 -10.34 13.92 -18.29
CA ASP A 74 -9.19 13.54 -19.11
C ASP A 74 -9.58 12.64 -20.30
N LEU A 75 -10.71 11.95 -20.21
CA LEU A 75 -11.28 11.14 -21.30
C LEU A 75 -12.49 11.82 -21.98
N GLN A 76 -12.90 13.00 -21.50
CA GLN A 76 -14.12 13.69 -21.95
C GLN A 76 -15.37 12.80 -21.91
N GLN A 77 -15.47 11.93 -20.93
CA GLN A 77 -16.53 10.95 -20.74
C GLN A 77 -17.34 11.25 -19.49
N THR A 78 -18.61 10.84 -19.53
CA THR A 78 -19.47 10.84 -18.35
C THR A 78 -20.25 9.53 -18.32
N LYS A 79 -20.27 8.87 -17.14
CA LYS A 79 -20.94 7.59 -16.93
C LYS A 79 -21.85 7.66 -15.71
N CYS A 80 -23.05 7.09 -15.79
CA CYS A 80 -23.89 6.86 -14.61
C CYS A 80 -23.59 5.47 -14.08
N MET A 81 -23.21 5.40 -12.78
CA MET A 81 -22.80 4.15 -12.15
C MET A 81 -23.46 4.00 -10.80
N LYS A 82 -23.75 2.76 -10.43
CA LYS A 82 -24.34 2.39 -9.13
C LYS A 82 -23.22 2.02 -8.15
N PHE A 83 -23.23 2.61 -6.96
CA PHE A 83 -22.23 2.38 -5.92
C PHE A 83 -22.90 1.94 -4.62
N ASN A 84 -22.21 1.09 -3.86
CA ASN A 84 -22.60 0.76 -2.49
C ASN A 84 -22.15 1.89 -1.56
N VAL A 85 -23.07 2.48 -0.81
CA VAL A 85 -22.76 3.59 0.11
C VAL A 85 -22.01 3.15 1.36
N GLU A 86 -22.10 1.87 1.72
CA GLU A 86 -21.37 1.27 2.82
C GLU A 86 -19.95 0.79 2.45
N ALA A 87 -19.57 0.94 1.19
CA ALA A 87 -18.23 0.60 0.73
C ALA A 87 -17.30 1.83 0.81
N PRO A 88 -15.98 1.62 1.03
CA PRO A 88 -15.01 2.70 0.98
C PRO A 88 -14.90 3.30 -0.44
N ILE A 89 -14.48 4.54 -0.51
CA ILE A 89 -14.24 5.26 -1.79
C ILE A 89 -13.25 4.50 -2.67
N TRP A 90 -12.29 3.80 -2.07
CA TRP A 90 -11.36 2.91 -2.79
C TRP A 90 -12.10 1.89 -3.67
N SER A 91 -13.13 1.22 -3.16
CA SER A 91 -13.94 0.27 -3.94
C SER A 91 -14.67 0.96 -5.09
N SER A 92 -15.15 2.18 -4.87
CA SER A 92 -15.77 2.99 -5.92
C SER A 92 -14.76 3.36 -7.02
N LYS A 93 -13.53 3.70 -6.65
CA LYS A 93 -12.41 3.97 -7.58
C LYS A 93 -12.11 2.73 -8.43
N GLN A 94 -11.95 1.56 -7.81
CA GLN A 94 -11.71 0.30 -8.53
C GLN A 94 -12.83 0.02 -9.54
N ARG A 95 -14.10 0.18 -9.12
CA ARG A 95 -15.26 -0.03 -9.98
C ARG A 95 -15.26 0.91 -11.19
N ILE A 96 -14.88 2.18 -11.01
CA ILE A 96 -14.74 3.13 -12.13
C ILE A 96 -13.66 2.64 -13.09
N LEU A 97 -12.47 2.29 -12.58
CA LEU A 97 -11.35 1.82 -13.41
C LEU A 97 -11.72 0.58 -14.24
N CYS A 98 -12.44 -0.39 -13.66
CA CYS A 98 -12.91 -1.57 -14.39
C CYS A 98 -13.88 -1.27 -15.54
N THR A 99 -14.53 -0.10 -15.55
CA THR A 99 -15.49 0.29 -16.60
C THR A 99 -14.89 1.14 -17.71
N LEU A 100 -13.61 1.52 -17.59
CA LEU A 100 -12.94 2.35 -18.57
C LEU A 100 -12.50 1.51 -19.77
N ASN A 101 -12.82 2.00 -20.98
CA ASN A 101 -12.40 1.38 -22.23
C ASN A 101 -11.04 1.87 -22.72
N GLN A 102 -10.50 2.90 -22.06
CA GLN A 102 -9.22 3.52 -22.36
C GLN A 102 -8.37 3.55 -21.09
N SER A 103 -7.08 3.24 -21.22
CA SER A 103 -6.15 3.32 -20.10
C SER A 103 -5.83 4.77 -19.75
N LEU A 104 -5.90 5.08 -18.46
CA LEU A 104 -5.36 6.31 -17.90
C LEU A 104 -3.93 6.04 -17.43
N LYS A 105 -3.06 7.02 -17.60
CA LYS A 105 -1.70 6.95 -17.01
C LYS A 105 -1.78 7.25 -15.53
N ASP A 106 -0.94 6.54 -14.73
CA ASP A 106 -0.82 6.78 -13.30
C ASP A 106 -2.17 6.71 -12.55
N VAL A 107 -2.92 5.65 -12.81
CA VAL A 107 -4.31 5.45 -12.33
C VAL A 107 -4.47 5.50 -10.82
N LEU A 108 -3.42 5.15 -10.06
CA LEU A 108 -3.45 5.19 -8.60
C LEU A 108 -3.58 6.62 -8.06
N ASN A 109 -3.08 7.60 -8.81
CA ASN A 109 -3.17 9.02 -8.46
C ASN A 109 -4.42 9.73 -9.02
N TYR A 110 -5.39 8.97 -9.53
CA TYR A 110 -6.74 9.45 -9.75
C TYR A 110 -7.59 9.26 -8.49
N GLY A 111 -8.57 10.13 -8.30
CA GLY A 111 -9.48 10.06 -7.17
C GLY A 111 -10.85 10.63 -7.49
N LEU A 112 -11.83 10.28 -6.67
CA LEU A 112 -13.14 10.91 -6.72
C LEU A 112 -13.05 12.31 -6.14
N PHE A 113 -13.53 13.28 -6.90
CA PHE A 113 -13.51 14.70 -6.57
C PHE A 113 -14.93 15.24 -6.55
N GLN A 114 -15.29 15.88 -5.46
CA GLN A 114 -16.51 16.64 -5.32
C GLN A 114 -16.26 18.07 -5.81
N PRO A 115 -16.87 18.53 -6.92
CA PRO A 115 -16.72 19.89 -7.39
C PRO A 115 -17.19 20.93 -6.36
N ALA A 116 -16.71 22.16 -6.52
CA ALA A 116 -17.14 23.28 -5.69
C ALA A 116 -18.66 23.46 -5.76
N TYR A 117 -19.31 23.65 -4.60
CA TYR A 117 -20.75 23.80 -4.51
C TYR A 117 -21.15 24.67 -3.31
N ASN A 118 -22.09 25.56 -3.50
CA ASN A 118 -22.62 26.46 -2.45
C ASN A 118 -21.53 27.18 -1.64
N GLY A 119 -20.53 27.74 -2.31
CA GLY A 119 -19.43 28.47 -1.68
C GLY A 119 -18.38 27.61 -0.99
N LYS A 120 -18.54 26.28 -1.01
CA LYS A 120 -17.51 25.34 -0.54
C LYS A 120 -16.57 24.98 -1.69
N ALA A 121 -15.27 25.04 -1.42
CA ALA A 121 -14.25 24.60 -2.39
C ALA A 121 -14.42 23.12 -2.75
N GLY A 122 -14.04 22.76 -3.98
CA GLY A 122 -13.97 21.37 -4.37
C GLY A 122 -12.94 20.60 -3.55
N LYS A 123 -13.17 19.29 -3.35
CA LYS A 123 -12.30 18.43 -2.57
C LYS A 123 -12.23 17.03 -3.15
N PHE A 124 -11.07 16.39 -3.03
CA PHE A 124 -10.95 14.94 -3.19
C PHE A 124 -11.57 14.21 -2.01
N LEU A 125 -12.23 13.09 -2.29
CA LEU A 125 -12.77 12.20 -1.27
C LEU A 125 -11.64 11.29 -0.80
N ASP A 126 -11.61 11.01 0.51
CA ASP A 126 -10.64 10.09 1.09
C ASP A 126 -10.96 8.65 0.67
N GLU A 127 -9.96 7.92 0.19
CA GLU A 127 -10.13 6.59 -0.39
C GLU A 127 -10.56 5.55 0.65
N GLU A 128 -10.19 5.71 1.91
CA GLU A 128 -10.49 4.75 2.98
C GLU A 128 -11.80 5.04 3.73
N ARG A 129 -12.43 6.20 3.49
CA ARG A 129 -13.72 6.54 4.09
C ARG A 129 -14.89 5.99 3.29
N LEU A 130 -16.00 5.72 3.99
CA LEU A 130 -17.21 5.21 3.35
C LEU A 130 -17.89 6.30 2.51
N LEU A 131 -18.48 5.89 1.39
CA LEU A 131 -19.20 6.83 0.52
C LEU A 131 -20.35 7.54 1.23
N LYS A 132 -21.05 6.88 2.16
CA LYS A 132 -22.14 7.47 2.96
C LYS A 132 -21.71 8.65 3.84
N GLU A 133 -20.43 8.74 4.19
CA GLU A 133 -19.90 9.84 5.00
C GLU A 133 -19.79 11.16 4.23
N TYR A 134 -19.97 11.12 2.92
CA TYR A 134 -19.92 12.29 2.06
C TYR A 134 -21.33 12.68 1.62
N PRO A 135 -21.87 13.81 2.13
CA PRO A 135 -23.14 14.32 1.64
C PRO A 135 -23.01 14.71 0.17
N LEU A 136 -23.68 13.97 -0.69
CA LEU A 136 -23.71 14.26 -2.12
C LEU A 136 -24.70 15.40 -2.39
N PRO A 137 -24.32 16.45 -3.15
CA PRO A 137 -25.20 17.58 -3.44
C PRO A 137 -26.44 17.11 -4.22
N ALA A 138 -27.62 17.35 -3.69
CA ALA A 138 -28.90 17.05 -4.35
C ALA A 138 -29.34 18.14 -5.33
N VAL A 139 -28.39 18.66 -6.16
CA VAL A 139 -28.67 19.74 -7.13
C VAL A 139 -29.38 19.24 -8.37
N THR A 140 -29.19 17.97 -8.68
CA THR A 140 -29.79 17.27 -9.81
C THR A 140 -30.38 15.96 -9.32
N PRO A 141 -31.34 15.33 -10.02
CA PRO A 141 -31.91 14.06 -9.62
C PRO A 141 -30.86 12.94 -9.46
N VAL A 142 -29.66 13.11 -10.07
CA VAL A 142 -28.53 12.19 -9.92
C VAL A 142 -27.31 12.98 -9.47
N PRO A 143 -26.71 12.67 -8.32
CA PRO A 143 -25.50 13.32 -7.81
C PRO A 143 -24.36 13.25 -8.84
N TYR A 144 -23.48 14.25 -8.83
CA TYR A 144 -22.34 14.36 -9.74
C TYR A 144 -21.02 14.41 -8.97
N LEU A 145 -20.08 13.55 -9.38
CA LEU A 145 -18.68 13.56 -8.95
C LEU A 145 -17.77 13.52 -10.19
N GLU A 146 -16.53 13.92 -10.02
CA GLU A 146 -15.50 13.78 -11.04
C GLU A 146 -14.48 12.73 -10.64
N PHE A 147 -14.02 11.94 -11.58
CA PHE A 147 -12.86 11.07 -11.45
C PHE A 147 -11.70 11.74 -12.17
N ARG A 148 -10.76 12.31 -11.42
CA ARG A 148 -9.70 13.15 -11.95
C ARG A 148 -8.38 12.92 -11.27
N TYR A 149 -7.29 13.30 -11.96
CA TYR A 149 -5.94 13.24 -11.42
C TYR A 149 -5.79 14.13 -10.18
N LYS A 150 -5.11 13.65 -9.15
CA LYS A 150 -4.90 14.36 -7.87
C LYS A 150 -3.88 15.50 -8.02
N ARG A 151 -4.35 16.61 -8.52
CA ARG A 151 -3.59 17.87 -8.58
C ARG A 151 -3.90 18.75 -7.37
N ARG A 152 -3.08 19.77 -7.15
CA ARG A 152 -3.35 20.81 -6.16
C ARG A 152 -4.70 21.45 -6.42
N VAL A 153 -5.53 21.56 -5.39
CA VAL A 153 -6.80 22.24 -5.46
C VAL A 153 -6.56 23.73 -5.11
N TYR A 154 -6.67 24.60 -6.12
CA TYR A 154 -6.51 26.04 -5.92
C TYR A 154 -7.83 26.62 -5.43
N THR A 155 -7.76 27.38 -4.33
CA THR A 155 -8.92 28.09 -3.76
C THR A 155 -9.12 29.47 -4.37
N GLN A 156 -8.13 29.99 -5.09
CA GLN A 156 -8.14 31.29 -5.75
C GLN A 156 -7.95 31.12 -7.25
N SER A 157 -8.86 31.75 -8.03
CA SER A 157 -8.90 31.69 -9.49
C SER A 157 -7.96 32.69 -10.20
N HIS A 158 -7.04 33.35 -9.46
CA HIS A 158 -6.24 34.46 -9.99
C HIS A 158 -4.88 34.03 -10.60
N LEU A 159 -4.53 32.76 -10.55
CA LEU A 159 -3.30 32.28 -11.20
C LEU A 159 -3.60 31.97 -12.67
N GLU A 160 -3.03 32.78 -13.56
CA GLU A 160 -3.14 32.50 -15.00
C GLU A 160 -2.47 31.18 -15.37
N ASP A 161 -3.14 30.35 -16.17
CA ASP A 161 -2.64 29.05 -16.62
C ASP A 161 -1.24 29.13 -17.24
N LYS A 162 -0.94 30.23 -17.92
CA LYS A 162 0.39 30.50 -18.50
C LYS A 162 1.49 30.68 -17.45
N GLN A 163 1.18 31.24 -16.30
CA GLN A 163 2.13 31.42 -15.19
C GLN A 163 2.37 30.07 -14.48
N LEU A 164 1.30 29.31 -14.28
CA LEU A 164 1.39 27.94 -13.74
C LEU A 164 2.23 27.02 -14.63
N ALA A 165 2.02 27.08 -15.95
CA ALA A 165 2.81 26.29 -16.90
C ALA A 165 4.31 26.60 -16.83
N LYS A 166 4.71 27.87 -16.61
CA LYS A 166 6.12 28.26 -16.43
C LYS A 166 6.72 27.71 -15.13
N LEU A 167 5.92 27.56 -14.07
CA LEU A 167 6.38 26.96 -12.81
C LEU A 167 6.64 25.47 -12.93
N HIS A 168 5.84 24.75 -13.74
CA HIS A 168 5.89 23.30 -13.87
C HIS A 168 6.85 22.80 -14.98
N THR A 169 7.86 23.60 -15.32
CA THR A 169 8.94 23.13 -16.21
C THR A 169 9.79 22.07 -15.54
N LYS A 170 10.33 21.12 -16.32
CA LYS A 170 11.21 20.05 -15.81
C LYS A 170 12.34 20.59 -14.92
N ALA A 171 12.95 21.75 -15.31
CA ALA A 171 14.01 22.38 -14.54
C ALA A 171 13.54 22.86 -13.16
N ASN A 172 12.35 23.49 -13.09
CA ASN A 172 11.79 23.98 -11.83
C ASN A 172 11.36 22.85 -10.92
N LEU A 173 10.76 21.79 -11.47
CA LEU A 173 10.37 20.60 -10.70
C LEU A 173 11.61 19.91 -10.12
N LYS A 174 12.68 19.74 -10.91
CA LYS A 174 13.94 19.18 -10.42
C LYS A 174 14.54 20.03 -9.30
N LYS A 175 14.58 21.35 -9.49
CA LYS A 175 15.07 22.29 -8.47
C LYS A 175 14.23 22.26 -7.19
N PHE A 176 12.92 22.10 -7.33
CA PHE A 176 12.03 21.94 -6.17
C PHE A 176 12.34 20.67 -5.40
N MET A 177 12.55 19.52 -6.11
CA MET A 177 12.97 18.27 -5.48
C MET A 177 14.31 18.39 -4.76
N GLU A 178 15.29 19.08 -5.34
CA GLU A 178 16.57 19.37 -4.69
C GLU A 178 16.38 20.16 -3.38
N TYR A 179 15.50 21.15 -3.35
CA TYR A 179 15.19 21.89 -2.13
C TYR A 179 14.48 21.04 -1.08
N VAL A 180 13.58 20.15 -1.50
CA VAL A 180 12.95 19.16 -0.62
C VAL A 180 14.01 18.25 0.00
N GLN A 181 14.91 17.69 -0.81
CA GLN A 181 15.98 16.80 -0.37
C GLN A 181 16.96 17.49 0.58
N GLN A 182 17.26 18.77 0.35
CA GLN A 182 18.12 19.61 1.21
C GLN A 182 17.40 20.12 2.45
N ARG A 183 16.09 19.88 2.58
CA ARG A 183 15.23 20.42 3.64
C ARG A 183 15.26 21.96 3.71
N ASN A 184 15.37 22.61 2.55
CA ASN A 184 15.39 24.07 2.46
C ASN A 184 13.94 24.61 2.46
N ILE A 185 13.37 24.71 3.65
CA ILE A 185 11.96 25.05 3.88
C ILE A 185 11.61 26.39 3.22
N ASP A 186 12.46 27.42 3.37
CA ASP A 186 12.20 28.76 2.81
C ASP A 186 12.04 28.75 1.29
N LYS A 187 12.86 27.95 0.60
CA LYS A 187 12.78 27.80 -0.85
C LYS A 187 11.56 27.01 -1.28
N VAL A 188 11.25 25.93 -0.53
CA VAL A 188 10.03 25.14 -0.77
C VAL A 188 8.79 25.99 -0.62
N VAL A 189 8.67 26.77 0.48
CA VAL A 189 7.55 27.68 0.72
C VAL A 189 7.40 28.68 -0.42
N LYS A 190 8.50 29.33 -0.87
CA LYS A 190 8.46 30.28 -1.98
C LYS A 190 7.93 29.70 -3.29
N PHE A 191 8.23 28.44 -3.59
CA PHE A 191 7.69 27.77 -4.78
C PHE A 191 6.20 27.45 -4.63
N LEU A 192 5.79 27.00 -3.45
CA LEU A 192 4.38 26.68 -3.16
C LEU A 192 3.51 27.94 -3.15
N GLU A 193 4.00 29.05 -2.60
CA GLU A 193 3.31 30.37 -2.60
C GLU A 193 3.14 30.90 -4.03
N LYS A 194 4.08 30.66 -4.92
CA LYS A 194 3.97 31.01 -6.35
C LYS A 194 2.94 30.14 -7.10
N GLY A 195 2.41 29.09 -6.47
CA GLY A 195 1.40 28.22 -7.04
C GLY A 195 1.93 26.91 -7.62
N LEU A 196 3.18 26.48 -7.33
CA LEU A 196 3.65 25.17 -7.76
C LEU A 196 2.78 24.07 -7.15
N ASP A 197 2.40 23.10 -7.98
CA ASP A 197 1.70 21.89 -7.55
C ASP A 197 2.71 20.88 -7.02
N PRO A 198 2.66 20.50 -5.72
CA PRO A 198 3.58 19.53 -5.16
C PRO A 198 3.25 18.05 -5.53
N ASN A 199 2.17 17.81 -6.28
CA ASN A 199 1.73 16.47 -6.65
C ASN A 199 2.26 16.11 -8.05
N PHE A 200 3.52 15.73 -8.12
CA PHE A 200 4.19 15.29 -9.34
C PHE A 200 5.24 14.22 -9.01
N HIS A 201 5.68 13.50 -10.03
CA HIS A 201 6.79 12.55 -9.93
C HIS A 201 8.09 13.19 -10.43
N ASP A 202 9.14 13.01 -9.67
CA ASP A 202 10.48 13.26 -10.15
C ASP A 202 10.79 12.29 -11.31
N PRO A 203 11.20 12.80 -12.49
CA PRO A 203 11.40 11.94 -13.65
C PRO A 203 12.55 10.95 -13.49
N ASP A 204 13.53 11.27 -12.64
CA ASP A 204 14.73 10.46 -12.47
C ASP A 204 14.51 9.36 -11.43
N THR A 205 13.78 9.62 -10.34
CA THR A 205 13.58 8.69 -9.21
C THR A 205 12.18 8.10 -9.11
N GLY A 206 11.18 8.70 -9.74
CA GLY A 206 9.76 8.34 -9.58
C GLY A 206 9.16 8.73 -8.23
N GLU A 207 9.93 9.38 -7.36
CA GLU A 207 9.45 9.88 -6.07
C GLU A 207 8.59 11.14 -6.26
N CYS A 208 7.72 11.40 -5.30
CA CYS A 208 7.04 12.68 -5.20
C CYS A 208 7.62 13.50 -4.02
N PRO A 209 7.41 14.83 -3.98
CA PRO A 209 7.96 15.67 -2.92
C PRO A 209 7.64 15.19 -1.51
N LEU A 210 6.40 14.74 -1.27
CA LEU A 210 5.98 14.26 0.05
C LEU A 210 6.62 12.91 0.41
N THR A 211 6.75 11.99 -0.54
CA THR A 211 7.41 10.69 -0.30
C THR A 211 8.92 10.85 -0.10
N MET A 212 9.55 11.79 -0.79
CA MET A 212 10.94 12.16 -0.55
C MET A 212 11.11 12.73 0.86
N ALA A 213 10.26 13.68 1.27
CA ALA A 213 10.31 14.28 2.60
C ALA A 213 10.16 13.25 3.72
N ALA A 214 9.27 12.25 3.54
CA ALA A 214 9.00 11.21 4.53
C ALA A 214 10.20 10.29 4.82
N GLN A 215 11.23 10.31 3.97
CA GLN A 215 12.46 9.51 4.15
C GLN A 215 13.58 10.29 4.85
N LEU A 216 13.40 11.59 5.05
CA LEU A 216 14.43 12.46 5.62
C LEU A 216 14.31 12.58 7.13
N GLU A 217 15.43 12.62 7.83
CA GLU A 217 15.45 12.95 9.25
C GLU A 217 15.03 14.42 9.48
N GLY A 218 14.34 14.70 10.59
CA GLY A 218 13.88 16.05 10.92
C GLY A 218 12.89 16.64 9.91
N CYS A 219 12.06 15.80 9.30
CA CYS A 219 11.18 16.13 8.18
C CYS A 219 9.84 16.76 8.58
N ALA A 220 9.48 16.84 9.86
CA ALA A 220 8.14 17.22 10.32
C ALA A 220 7.65 18.55 9.73
N GLU A 221 8.44 19.61 9.83
CA GLU A 221 8.08 20.92 9.28
C GLU A 221 7.99 20.91 7.76
N LEU A 222 8.88 20.18 7.09
CA LEU A 222 8.83 20.03 5.63
C LEU A 222 7.55 19.33 5.16
N ILE A 223 7.15 18.25 5.85
CA ILE A 223 5.89 17.52 5.57
C ILE A 223 4.68 18.46 5.77
N LYS A 224 4.63 19.22 6.87
CA LYS A 224 3.56 20.20 7.13
C LYS A 224 3.50 21.27 6.04
N VAL A 225 4.62 21.82 5.63
CA VAL A 225 4.72 22.82 4.57
C VAL A 225 4.23 22.26 3.24
N LEU A 226 4.63 21.05 2.86
CA LEU A 226 4.15 20.40 1.63
C LEU A 226 2.65 20.15 1.68
N LYS A 227 2.12 19.65 2.81
CA LYS A 227 0.67 19.45 3.00
C LYS A 227 -0.11 20.75 2.90
N ASN A 228 0.34 21.80 3.58
CA ASN A 228 -0.28 23.11 3.52
C ASN A 228 -0.20 23.73 2.12
N GLY A 229 0.85 23.41 1.36
CA GLY A 229 1.04 23.78 -0.03
C GLY A 229 0.20 22.99 -1.02
N GLY A 230 -0.65 22.07 -0.56
CA GLY A 230 -1.59 21.30 -1.37
C GLY A 230 -1.13 19.89 -1.76
N ALA A 231 -0.10 19.34 -1.11
CA ALA A 231 0.27 17.94 -1.29
C ALA A 231 -0.85 17.02 -0.76
N HIS A 232 -1.22 16.03 -1.55
CA HIS A 232 -2.15 14.98 -1.13
C HIS A 232 -1.39 13.90 -0.35
N LEU A 233 -1.91 13.53 0.83
CA LEU A 233 -1.26 12.55 1.71
C LEU A 233 -1.25 11.14 1.12
N ASP A 234 -2.21 10.86 0.26
CA ASP A 234 -2.38 9.60 -0.46
C ASP A 234 -1.80 9.61 -1.89
N PHE A 235 -1.03 10.66 -2.25
CA PHE A 235 -0.35 10.71 -3.54
C PHE A 235 0.81 9.69 -3.56
N ARG A 236 0.84 8.86 -4.59
CA ARG A 236 1.73 7.70 -4.69
C ARG A 236 2.90 7.99 -5.63
N THR A 237 4.05 7.40 -5.33
CA THR A 237 5.19 7.34 -6.25
C THR A 237 4.82 6.59 -7.53
N ARG A 238 5.69 6.60 -8.53
CA ARG A 238 5.53 5.80 -9.75
C ARG A 238 5.38 4.30 -9.45
N ASP A 239 6.03 3.82 -8.38
CA ASP A 239 5.90 2.43 -7.90
C ASP A 239 4.63 2.20 -7.05
N GLY A 240 3.77 3.20 -6.93
CA GLY A 240 2.50 3.09 -6.22
C GLY A 240 2.57 3.16 -4.70
N ILE A 241 3.61 3.78 -4.14
CA ILE A 241 3.89 3.86 -2.70
C ILE A 241 3.55 5.25 -2.14
N THR A 242 2.80 5.33 -1.04
CA THR A 242 2.50 6.59 -0.35
C THR A 242 3.64 7.02 0.57
N ALA A 243 3.59 8.28 1.03
CA ALA A 243 4.54 8.80 2.02
C ALA A 243 4.53 7.98 3.33
N LEU A 244 3.36 7.48 3.74
CA LEU A 244 3.22 6.66 4.95
C LEU A 244 3.94 5.32 4.81
N HIS A 245 3.81 4.64 3.67
CA HIS A 245 4.60 3.43 3.37
C HIS A 245 6.11 3.71 3.40
N LYS A 246 6.54 4.85 2.85
CA LYS A 246 7.96 5.24 2.86
C LYS A 246 8.48 5.46 4.29
N ALA A 247 7.73 6.19 5.12
CA ALA A 247 8.06 6.40 6.52
C ALA A 247 8.25 5.08 7.28
N VAL A 248 7.35 4.12 7.06
CA VAL A 248 7.44 2.78 7.66
C VAL A 248 8.67 2.02 7.17
N ARG A 249 8.91 2.00 5.86
CA ARG A 249 10.05 1.27 5.26
C ARG A 249 11.40 1.84 5.69
N THR A 250 11.48 3.14 5.93
CA THR A 250 12.70 3.82 6.41
C THR A 250 12.75 3.92 7.93
N LYS A 251 11.74 3.41 8.64
CA LYS A 251 11.61 3.47 10.10
C LYS A 251 11.67 4.91 10.64
N ASN A 252 11.14 5.84 9.87
CA ASN A 252 11.10 7.26 10.21
C ASN A 252 9.87 7.58 11.07
N HIS A 253 10.00 7.44 12.39
CA HIS A 253 8.92 7.66 13.35
C HIS A 253 8.38 9.09 13.29
N THR A 254 9.25 10.08 13.13
CA THR A 254 8.86 11.49 13.03
C THR A 254 7.98 11.72 11.81
N ALA A 255 8.33 11.15 10.66
CA ALA A 255 7.51 11.22 9.46
C ALA A 255 6.17 10.52 9.65
N LEU A 256 6.19 9.31 10.22
CA LEU A 256 4.99 8.51 10.46
C LEU A 256 3.99 9.25 11.34
N ILE A 257 4.42 9.72 12.51
CA ILE A 257 3.59 10.49 13.45
C ILE A 257 3.05 11.75 12.77
N THR A 258 3.92 12.53 12.12
CA THR A 258 3.50 13.78 11.45
C THR A 258 2.46 13.53 10.37
N LEU A 259 2.61 12.47 9.56
CA LEU A 259 1.65 12.14 8.50
C LEU A 259 0.30 11.71 9.09
N LEU A 260 0.29 10.90 10.14
CA LEU A 260 -0.93 10.47 10.84
C LEU A 260 -1.64 11.67 11.49
N ASP A 261 -0.91 12.55 12.18
CA ASP A 261 -1.43 13.80 12.77
C ASP A 261 -2.05 14.72 11.73
N LEU A 262 -1.55 14.73 10.51
CA LEU A 262 -2.08 15.50 9.39
C LEU A 262 -3.29 14.83 8.71
N GLY A 263 -3.70 13.66 9.17
CA GLY A 263 -4.87 12.92 8.70
C GLY A 263 -4.59 11.93 7.57
N ALA A 264 -3.34 11.46 7.42
CA ALA A 264 -3.07 10.32 6.54
C ALA A 264 -3.75 9.06 7.09
N SER A 265 -4.41 8.29 6.23
CA SER A 265 -5.00 7.02 6.65
C SER A 265 -3.92 5.95 6.85
N PRO A 266 -3.91 5.21 7.99
CA PRO A 266 -2.99 4.10 8.19
C PRO A 266 -3.25 2.94 7.22
N ASP A 267 -4.39 2.96 6.51
CA ASP A 267 -4.84 1.88 5.63
C ASP A 267 -4.67 2.17 4.14
N TYR A 268 -3.95 3.23 3.76
CA TYR A 268 -3.66 3.50 2.35
C TYR A 268 -3.05 2.28 1.67
N LYS A 269 -3.56 1.96 0.48
CA LYS A 269 -3.11 0.82 -0.32
C LYS A 269 -1.99 1.23 -1.27
N ASP A 270 -0.95 0.41 -1.36
CA ASP A 270 0.06 0.52 -2.43
C ASP A 270 -0.45 -0.06 -3.77
N SER A 271 0.42 -0.14 -4.79
CA SER A 271 0.09 -0.72 -6.10
C SER A 271 -0.35 -2.18 -6.06
N ARG A 272 0.00 -2.92 -5.01
CA ARG A 272 -0.40 -4.32 -4.78
C ARG A 272 -1.56 -4.45 -3.81
N GLY A 273 -2.16 -3.35 -3.37
CA GLY A 273 -3.21 -3.33 -2.38
C GLY A 273 -2.73 -3.54 -0.94
N LEU A 274 -1.44 -3.37 -0.65
CA LEU A 274 -0.86 -3.61 0.67
C LEU A 274 -0.82 -2.34 1.50
N SER A 275 -1.15 -2.47 2.80
CA SER A 275 -1.17 -1.39 3.77
C SER A 275 0.24 -1.08 4.33
N PRO A 276 0.46 0.10 4.95
CA PRO A 276 1.68 0.39 5.69
C PRO A 276 1.97 -0.63 6.81
N LEU A 277 0.93 -1.15 7.48
CA LEU A 277 1.07 -2.18 8.51
C LEU A 277 1.64 -3.49 7.94
N TYR A 278 1.19 -3.88 6.75
CA TYR A 278 1.77 -5.03 6.04
C TYR A 278 3.25 -4.83 5.74
N HIS A 279 3.64 -3.63 5.27
CA HIS A 279 5.03 -3.28 5.04
C HIS A 279 5.86 -3.30 6.32
N SER A 280 5.32 -2.80 7.46
CA SER A 280 5.99 -2.89 8.77
C SER A 280 6.29 -4.33 9.15
N SER A 281 5.34 -5.22 8.97
CA SER A 281 5.47 -6.65 9.28
C SER A 281 6.51 -7.37 8.44
N MET A 282 6.73 -6.91 7.19
CA MET A 282 7.79 -7.42 6.31
C MET A 282 9.18 -6.88 6.65
N VAL A 283 9.27 -5.56 6.86
CA VAL A 283 10.56 -4.88 7.06
C VAL A 283 11.12 -5.15 8.45
N GLY A 284 10.27 -5.25 9.45
CA GLY A 284 10.65 -5.52 10.83
C GLY A 284 11.59 -4.47 11.44
N GLY A 285 12.40 -4.90 12.39
CA GLY A 285 13.29 -4.04 13.15
C GLY A 285 12.56 -3.45 14.35
N ASP A 286 12.62 -2.14 14.55
CA ASP A 286 11.91 -1.48 15.64
C ASP A 286 10.38 -1.62 15.46
N PRO A 287 9.67 -2.24 16.42
CA PRO A 287 8.24 -2.48 16.33
C PRO A 287 7.40 -1.20 16.49
N TYR A 288 8.01 -0.08 16.83
CA TYR A 288 7.31 1.16 17.16
C TYR A 288 6.45 1.67 15.99
N CYS A 289 6.91 1.50 14.74
CA CYS A 289 6.07 1.84 13.58
C CYS A 289 4.80 0.97 13.51
N CYS A 290 4.92 -0.32 13.83
CA CYS A 290 3.77 -1.24 13.88
C CYS A 290 2.80 -0.82 15.00
N GLU A 291 3.32 -0.51 16.18
CA GLU A 291 2.53 -0.05 17.32
C GLU A 291 1.79 1.25 17.01
N LEU A 292 2.46 2.26 16.43
CA LEU A 292 1.85 3.53 16.05
C LEU A 292 0.71 3.35 15.05
N LEU A 293 0.90 2.53 14.03
CA LEU A 293 -0.15 2.26 13.03
C LEU A 293 -1.36 1.59 13.68
N LEU A 294 -1.15 0.59 14.52
CA LEU A 294 -2.21 -0.12 15.22
C LEU A 294 -2.94 0.78 16.23
N HIS A 295 -2.20 1.64 16.94
CA HIS A 295 -2.78 2.64 17.83
C HIS A 295 -3.64 3.67 17.05
N ASP A 296 -3.26 3.99 15.84
CA ASP A 296 -4.03 4.86 14.92
C ASP A 296 -5.11 4.07 14.13
N HIS A 297 -5.52 2.93 14.65
CA HIS A 297 -6.61 2.09 14.14
C HIS A 297 -6.38 1.45 12.75
N ALA A 298 -5.12 1.18 12.38
CA ALA A 298 -4.85 0.38 11.18
C ALA A 298 -5.60 -0.95 11.21
N GLN A 299 -6.23 -1.29 10.09
CA GLN A 299 -6.94 -2.56 9.95
C GLN A 299 -5.93 -3.71 9.83
N VAL A 300 -6.16 -4.76 10.61
CA VAL A 300 -5.37 -5.99 10.58
C VAL A 300 -6.02 -6.98 9.61
N GLY A 301 -5.22 -7.75 8.88
CA GLY A 301 -5.70 -8.78 7.97
C GLY A 301 -5.61 -8.38 6.49
N CYS A 302 -4.81 -7.37 6.15
CA CYS A 302 -4.48 -7.07 4.76
C CYS A 302 -3.76 -8.27 4.14
N MET A 303 -4.21 -8.69 2.95
CA MET A 303 -3.68 -9.87 2.25
C MET A 303 -2.97 -9.45 0.96
N ASP A 304 -1.87 -10.13 0.66
CA ASP A 304 -1.27 -10.10 -0.67
C ASP A 304 -1.97 -11.08 -1.64
N GLU A 305 -1.51 -11.11 -2.88
CA GLU A 305 -2.03 -11.98 -3.95
C GLU A 305 -1.98 -13.49 -3.64
N ASN A 306 -1.09 -13.89 -2.73
CA ASN A 306 -0.92 -15.26 -2.27
C ASN A 306 -1.63 -15.53 -0.93
N GLY A 307 -2.48 -14.61 -0.49
CA GLY A 307 -3.24 -14.72 0.76
C GLY A 307 -2.40 -14.58 2.03
N TRP A 308 -1.15 -14.10 1.93
CA TRP A 308 -0.35 -13.81 3.11
C TRP A 308 -0.84 -12.54 3.79
N GLN A 309 -1.04 -12.62 5.09
CA GLN A 309 -1.38 -11.49 5.95
C GLN A 309 -0.16 -10.98 6.72
N GLU A 310 -0.32 -9.87 7.45
CA GLU A 310 0.73 -9.30 8.31
C GLU A 310 1.29 -10.34 9.28
N ILE A 311 0.41 -11.17 9.89
CA ILE A 311 0.81 -12.20 10.84
C ILE A 311 1.72 -13.25 10.19
N HIS A 312 1.45 -13.62 8.93
CA HIS A 312 2.29 -14.54 8.18
C HIS A 312 3.67 -13.93 7.91
N GLN A 313 3.72 -12.64 7.53
CA GLN A 313 4.98 -11.94 7.26
C GLN A 313 5.82 -11.77 8.53
N ALA A 314 5.20 -11.37 9.65
CA ALA A 314 5.89 -11.28 10.93
C ALA A 314 6.50 -12.65 11.35
N CYS A 315 5.76 -13.74 11.15
CA CYS A 315 6.24 -15.08 11.42
C CYS A 315 7.33 -15.52 10.44
N ARG A 316 7.20 -15.22 9.14
CA ARG A 316 8.21 -15.55 8.13
C ARG A 316 9.59 -14.98 8.48
N HIS A 317 9.60 -13.74 8.91
CA HIS A 317 10.83 -12.99 9.18
C HIS A 317 11.28 -13.03 10.65
N GLY A 318 10.52 -13.70 11.53
CA GLY A 318 10.87 -13.83 12.95
C GLY A 318 10.69 -12.55 13.75
N HIS A 319 9.80 -11.66 13.33
CA HIS A 319 9.54 -10.37 13.99
C HIS A 319 8.59 -10.54 15.18
N VAL A 320 9.13 -11.06 16.30
CA VAL A 320 8.37 -11.47 17.49
C VAL A 320 7.53 -10.34 18.05
N GLN A 321 8.11 -9.15 18.22
CA GLN A 321 7.40 -8.01 18.80
C GLN A 321 6.26 -7.51 17.87
N HIS A 322 6.47 -7.50 16.56
CA HIS A 322 5.40 -7.21 15.60
C HIS A 322 4.27 -8.24 15.71
N LEU A 323 4.62 -9.54 15.83
CA LEU A 323 3.63 -10.60 16.02
C LEU A 323 2.81 -10.37 17.30
N GLU A 324 3.46 -10.02 18.42
CA GLU A 324 2.76 -9.73 19.69
C GLU A 324 1.80 -8.56 19.57
N HIS A 325 2.21 -7.46 18.91
CA HIS A 325 1.32 -6.32 18.64
C HIS A 325 0.14 -6.72 17.74
N LEU A 326 0.39 -7.44 16.65
CA LEU A 326 -0.67 -7.90 15.76
C LEU A 326 -1.70 -8.78 16.50
N LEU A 327 -1.23 -9.72 17.33
CA LEU A 327 -2.11 -10.57 18.13
C LEU A 327 -2.91 -9.78 19.18
N PHE A 328 -2.29 -8.77 19.80
CA PHE A 328 -3.00 -7.90 20.74
C PHE A 328 -4.14 -7.13 20.07
N TYR A 329 -3.96 -6.72 18.80
CA TYR A 329 -4.98 -6.03 18.01
C TYR A 329 -5.86 -6.96 17.17
N GLY A 330 -5.86 -8.26 17.46
CA GLY A 330 -6.85 -9.20 16.94
C GLY A 330 -6.48 -9.89 15.61
N ALA A 331 -5.19 -10.00 15.28
CA ALA A 331 -4.78 -10.81 14.14
C ALA A 331 -5.26 -12.27 14.29
N ASP A 332 -5.83 -12.84 13.25
CA ASP A 332 -6.34 -14.21 13.25
C ASP A 332 -5.19 -15.23 13.08
N MET A 333 -4.90 -15.95 14.16
CA MET A 333 -3.90 -17.04 14.16
C MET A 333 -4.29 -18.21 13.26
N SER A 334 -5.56 -18.36 12.93
CA SER A 334 -6.11 -19.44 12.10
C SER A 334 -6.12 -19.09 10.62
N ALA A 335 -5.84 -17.83 10.26
CA ALA A 335 -5.83 -17.38 8.87
C ALA A 335 -4.86 -18.24 8.04
N GLN A 336 -5.34 -18.72 6.89
CA GLN A 336 -4.57 -19.56 5.98
C GLN A 336 -4.26 -18.80 4.68
N ASN A 337 -3.02 -18.88 4.22
CA ASN A 337 -2.63 -18.35 2.92
C ASN A 337 -3.09 -19.26 1.76
N ALA A 338 -2.73 -18.95 0.52
CA ALA A 338 -3.11 -19.73 -0.67
C ALA A 338 -2.61 -21.19 -0.67
N SER A 339 -1.64 -21.54 0.18
CA SER A 339 -1.19 -22.92 0.39
C SER A 339 -1.88 -23.60 1.58
N GLY A 340 -2.82 -22.95 2.23
CA GLY A 340 -3.46 -23.41 3.46
C GLY A 340 -2.59 -23.30 4.70
N ASN A 341 -1.45 -22.62 4.63
CA ASN A 341 -0.55 -22.45 5.76
C ASN A 341 -1.05 -21.36 6.71
N THR A 342 -1.16 -21.69 7.99
CA THR A 342 -1.35 -20.72 9.07
C THR A 342 -0.02 -20.08 9.47
N ALA A 343 -0.05 -19.05 10.32
CA ALA A 343 1.15 -18.46 10.90
C ALA A 343 2.07 -19.50 11.57
N LEU A 344 1.50 -20.53 12.21
CA LEU A 344 2.27 -21.61 12.84
C LEU A 344 2.98 -22.49 11.81
N HIS A 345 2.34 -22.80 10.67
CA HIS A 345 3.00 -23.49 9.55
C HIS A 345 4.15 -22.65 8.97
N VAL A 346 3.95 -21.34 8.88
CA VAL A 346 4.99 -20.41 8.41
C VAL A 346 6.19 -20.44 9.36
N CYS A 347 5.96 -20.40 10.67
CA CYS A 347 7.06 -20.56 11.66
C CYS A 347 7.83 -21.88 11.45
N ALA A 348 7.12 -22.95 11.16
CA ALA A 348 7.73 -24.25 10.91
C ALA A 348 8.58 -24.27 9.63
N LEU A 349 8.06 -23.67 8.53
CA LEU A 349 8.76 -23.56 7.24
C LEU A 349 10.04 -22.73 7.31
N TYR A 350 10.00 -21.64 8.09
CA TYR A 350 11.09 -20.67 8.16
C TYR A 350 11.92 -20.77 9.45
N ASN A 351 11.72 -21.84 10.23
CA ASN A 351 12.44 -22.11 11.48
C ASN A 351 12.38 -20.97 12.50
N GLN A 352 11.20 -20.36 12.65
CA GLN A 352 10.97 -19.20 13.53
C GLN A 352 10.43 -19.67 14.90
N ASP A 353 11.30 -20.25 15.71
CA ASP A 353 10.96 -20.86 16.99
C ASP A 353 10.34 -19.87 18.00
N SER A 354 10.89 -18.65 18.08
CA SER A 354 10.38 -17.64 19.00
C SER A 354 8.95 -17.21 18.66
N CYS A 355 8.64 -17.00 17.36
CA CYS A 355 7.29 -16.71 16.91
C CYS A 355 6.34 -17.88 17.16
N ALA A 356 6.79 -19.11 16.91
CA ALA A 356 5.99 -20.29 17.17
C ALA A 356 5.61 -20.43 18.64
N ARG A 357 6.54 -20.17 19.56
CA ARG A 357 6.28 -20.17 21.02
C ARG A 357 5.21 -19.13 21.39
N VAL A 358 5.30 -17.92 20.86
CA VAL A 358 4.28 -16.89 21.10
C VAL A 358 2.91 -17.35 20.61
N LEU A 359 2.82 -17.88 19.37
CA LEU A 359 1.57 -18.40 18.83
C LEU A 359 0.97 -19.51 19.69
N LEU A 360 1.78 -20.51 20.08
CA LEU A 360 1.33 -21.60 20.91
C LEU A 360 0.91 -21.14 22.30
N PHE A 361 1.66 -20.23 22.92
CA PHE A 361 1.30 -19.63 24.20
C PHE A 361 -0.03 -18.87 24.15
N ARG A 362 -0.31 -18.21 23.03
CA ARG A 362 -1.57 -17.51 22.77
C ARG A 362 -2.71 -18.44 22.34
N GLY A 363 -2.47 -19.74 22.25
CA GLY A 363 -3.50 -20.75 21.95
C GLY A 363 -3.74 -21.02 20.47
N ALA A 364 -2.76 -20.78 19.61
CA ALA A 364 -2.85 -21.18 18.20
C ALA A 364 -3.17 -22.66 18.05
N ASN A 365 -4.15 -22.98 17.20
CA ASN A 365 -4.56 -24.35 16.95
C ASN A 365 -3.51 -25.11 16.12
N LYS A 366 -2.78 -26.00 16.76
CA LYS A 366 -1.72 -26.83 16.15
C LYS A 366 -2.23 -27.95 15.26
N GLU A 367 -3.51 -28.28 15.31
CA GLU A 367 -4.13 -29.37 14.55
C GLU A 367 -4.62 -28.94 13.16
N ILE A 368 -4.62 -27.65 12.86
CA ILE A 368 -4.98 -27.14 11.52
C ILE A 368 -4.01 -27.72 10.50
N LYS A 369 -4.56 -28.23 9.41
CA LYS A 369 -3.81 -28.79 8.29
C LYS A 369 -3.78 -27.81 7.13
N ASN A 370 -2.63 -27.71 6.48
CA ASN A 370 -2.51 -27.00 5.19
C ASN A 370 -3.14 -27.82 4.04
N TYR A 371 -3.12 -27.31 2.83
CA TYR A 371 -3.72 -28.00 1.68
C TYR A 371 -2.99 -29.28 1.26
N ASN A 372 -1.77 -29.51 1.78
CA ASN A 372 -1.07 -30.79 1.67
C ASN A 372 -1.43 -31.76 2.81
N SER A 373 -2.50 -31.50 3.56
CA SER A 373 -2.96 -32.29 4.70
C SER A 373 -1.93 -32.42 5.85
N GLN A 374 -1.00 -31.46 5.97
CA GLN A 374 0.06 -31.46 6.96
C GLN A 374 -0.27 -30.45 8.08
N THR A 375 -0.05 -30.84 9.33
CA THR A 375 0.02 -29.92 10.46
C THR A 375 1.34 -29.17 10.47
N ALA A 376 1.42 -28.04 11.21
CA ALA A 376 2.67 -27.30 11.35
C ALA A 376 3.84 -28.16 11.89
N PHE A 377 3.54 -29.10 12.80
CA PHE A 377 4.54 -30.03 13.31
C PHE A 377 5.07 -30.98 12.23
N GLN A 378 4.19 -31.50 11.37
CA GLN A 378 4.60 -32.37 10.25
C GLN A 378 5.44 -31.61 9.22
N VAL A 379 5.11 -30.36 8.95
CA VAL A 379 5.91 -29.48 8.08
C VAL A 379 7.31 -29.29 8.67
N TRP A 380 7.40 -29.02 9.96
CA TRP A 380 8.68 -28.83 10.64
C TRP A 380 9.56 -30.09 10.63
N GLN A 381 8.97 -31.31 10.87
CA GLN A 381 9.70 -32.55 10.79
C GLN A 381 10.34 -32.79 9.41
N LEU A 382 9.68 -32.33 8.34
CA LEU A 382 10.20 -32.47 6.98
C LEU A 382 11.32 -31.46 6.69
N SER A 383 11.30 -30.29 7.33
CA SER A 383 12.27 -29.24 7.04
C SER A 383 13.60 -29.38 7.78
N LEU A 384 13.66 -29.97 8.97
CA LEU A 384 14.86 -29.93 9.84
C LEU A 384 15.29 -31.23 10.51
N GLY A 385 14.57 -32.32 10.42
CA GLY A 385 15.04 -33.63 10.88
C GLY A 385 15.39 -33.81 12.38
N THR A 386 15.31 -32.82 13.28
CA THR A 386 15.54 -32.98 14.74
C THR A 386 15.02 -31.85 15.64
N SER A 387 14.22 -32.13 16.59
CA SER A 387 14.27 -32.10 18.08
C SER A 387 14.03 -30.83 18.91
N ILE A 388 13.36 -29.74 18.49
CA ILE A 388 13.07 -28.64 19.44
C ILE A 388 11.58 -28.59 19.87
N TRP A 389 10.67 -29.17 19.13
CA TRP A 389 9.22 -29.11 19.39
C TRP A 389 8.68 -30.22 20.35
N LEU A 390 9.56 -30.99 20.98
CA LEU A 390 9.19 -32.12 21.86
C LEU A 390 9.20 -31.78 23.36
N LYS A 391 9.31 -30.51 23.76
CA LYS A 391 9.25 -30.14 25.17
C LYS A 391 8.10 -29.20 25.49
#